data_e9fb5d1de02eb1693c4740b8544e1c25
#
_entry.id   e9fb5d1de02eb1693c4740b8544e1c25
#
_cell.length_a   1.000
_cell.length_b   1.000
_cell.length_c   1.000
_cell.angle_alpha   90.00
_cell.angle_beta   90.00
_cell.angle_gamma   90.00
#
_symmetry.space_group_name_H-M   'P 1'
#
loop_
_entity.id
_entity.type
_entity.pdbx_description
1 polymer ?
#
loop_
_entity_poly.entity_id
_entity_poly.type
_entity_poly.pdbx_seq_one_letter_code
_entity_poly.pdbx_strand_id
1 'polypeptide(L)'
;STEESTVSEISDSWSGRQLISGPVISIPYDSISRRNNGGMVRLLPSKMDLKATLTSQQLHRGIYEAVVYNSDVTLEGDFSYEPLAKLGIPLSAYRFDKAYVTVGIGDLRGVEEISPIDLGSQKYELEGTNNVQVYTSENDDNYHSHDDTPGSGCMQANIVLPSADSAKIAYSVTMRLRGSGSLGVTPVGHRNEIEIKGQCKSPSFKGMFLPSTREVGKDDFTASWTLNSTNRNYPQAFVGSRAEDICKSAVVVDLLIPVDRYQKTDRAVKYAIVVILLTFISILFAEVMLRHPINLLSYLLVGLALILFYSLLLSMSEHMSFGLSYLIAAVMTIGLVTLYMRGVLGSTKVAAGICALLLVIYGFIFVLLSLETYALLTGSIGLFIALAAVM
;
A
#
# COMPACT_ATOMS: atom_id res chain seq x y z
N SER A 1 -8.16 -13.10 2.87
CA SER A 1 -8.12 -14.06 1.74
C SER A 1 -6.75 -14.72 1.68
N THR A 2 -6.62 -15.84 0.96
CA THR A 2 -5.34 -16.59 0.83
C THR A 2 -4.22 -15.71 0.25
N GLU A 3 -4.57 -14.74 -0.56
CA GLU A 3 -3.65 -13.76 -1.16
C GLU A 3 -3.05 -12.85 -0.09
N GLU A 4 -3.87 -12.23 0.74
CA GLU A 4 -3.41 -11.35 1.82
C GLU A 4 -2.51 -12.09 2.81
N SER A 5 -2.85 -13.33 3.17
CA SER A 5 -2.01 -14.13 4.07
C SER A 5 -0.65 -14.49 3.45
N THR A 6 -0.59 -14.78 2.14
CA THR A 6 0.69 -15.11 1.49
C THR A 6 1.55 -13.88 1.26
N VAL A 7 0.95 -12.74 0.89
CA VAL A 7 1.66 -11.46 0.78
C VAL A 7 2.17 -11.03 2.16
N SER A 8 1.37 -11.22 3.23
CA SER A 8 1.80 -10.98 4.61
C SER A 8 2.99 -11.87 5.00
N GLU A 9 2.96 -13.17 4.70
CA GLU A 9 4.08 -14.07 4.97
C GLU A 9 5.39 -13.65 4.25
N ILE A 10 5.32 -13.19 3.00
CA ILE A 10 6.48 -12.69 2.27
C ILE A 10 6.99 -11.40 2.94
N SER A 11 6.09 -10.50 3.26
CA SER A 11 6.39 -9.24 3.92
C SER A 11 7.00 -9.48 5.31
N ASP A 12 6.42 -10.36 6.09
CA ASP A 12 6.88 -10.70 7.44
C ASP A 12 8.26 -11.39 7.48
N SER A 13 8.60 -12.13 6.42
CA SER A 13 9.92 -12.73 6.29
C SER A 13 11.03 -11.71 5.99
N TRP A 14 10.69 -10.56 5.42
CA TRP A 14 11.62 -9.46 5.12
C TRP A 14 11.63 -8.43 6.25
N SER A 15 10.52 -7.77 6.48
CA SER A 15 10.13 -6.86 7.56
C SER A 15 8.74 -6.33 7.24
N GLY A 16 7.95 -6.01 8.26
CA GLY A 16 6.63 -5.40 8.09
C GLY A 16 6.65 -3.98 7.53
N ARG A 17 5.48 -3.35 7.55
CA ARG A 17 5.33 -1.92 7.22
C ARG A 17 6.12 -1.08 8.20
N GLN A 18 6.77 -0.01 7.74
CA GLN A 18 7.54 0.87 8.59
C GLN A 18 6.77 2.17 8.90
N LEU A 19 6.82 2.56 10.17
CA LEU A 19 6.34 3.85 10.64
C LEU A 19 7.44 4.50 11.49
N ILE A 20 7.96 5.63 11.04
CA ILE A 20 8.98 6.40 11.76
C ILE A 20 8.27 7.47 12.59
N SER A 21 8.48 7.43 13.89
CA SER A 21 7.87 8.36 14.86
C SER A 21 8.91 8.98 15.77
N GLY A 22 8.85 10.27 15.95
CA GLY A 22 9.78 10.98 16.82
C GLY A 22 10.90 11.71 16.06
N PRO A 23 12.00 12.07 16.75
CA PRO A 23 12.32 11.72 18.14
C PRO A 23 11.42 12.43 19.17
N VAL A 24 11.24 11.79 20.32
CA VAL A 24 10.52 12.36 21.48
C VAL A 24 11.42 12.30 22.70
N ILE A 25 11.60 13.44 23.38
CA ILE A 25 12.33 13.48 24.64
C ILE A 25 11.33 13.31 25.78
N SER A 26 11.65 12.40 26.67
CA SER A 26 10.88 12.13 27.89
C SER A 26 11.67 12.59 29.12
N ILE A 27 11.07 13.47 29.91
CA ILE A 27 11.71 14.11 31.05
C ILE A 27 10.90 13.77 32.30
N PRO A 28 11.45 13.01 33.25
CA PRO A 28 10.80 12.82 34.53
C PRO A 28 10.71 14.15 35.32
N TYR A 29 9.68 14.32 36.14
CA TYR A 29 9.60 15.41 37.05
C TYR A 29 9.18 14.93 38.45
N ASP A 30 9.74 15.57 39.48
CA ASP A 30 9.47 15.25 40.89
C ASP A 30 8.11 15.79 41.32
N SER A 31 7.59 15.24 42.39
CA SER A 31 6.33 15.67 43.02
C SER A 31 6.36 17.16 43.33
N ILE A 32 5.34 17.90 42.87
CA ILE A 32 5.21 19.35 43.09
C ILE A 32 4.35 19.65 44.36
N SER A 33 3.49 18.70 44.73
CA SER A 33 2.59 18.83 45.88
C SER A 33 2.17 17.46 46.41
N ARG A 34 1.59 17.37 47.61
CA ARG A 34 1.07 16.12 48.20
C ARG A 34 0.02 15.40 47.32
N ARG A 35 -0.55 16.07 46.31
CA ARG A 35 -1.54 15.49 45.37
C ARG A 35 -0.96 15.12 44.02
N ASN A 36 0.29 15.51 43.74
CA ASN A 36 0.95 15.22 42.47
C ASN A 36 2.22 14.40 42.74
N ASN A 37 2.18 13.12 42.46
CA ASN A 37 3.26 12.16 42.72
C ASN A 37 4.45 12.26 41.76
N GLY A 38 4.53 13.31 40.94
CA GLY A 38 5.49 13.39 39.85
C GLY A 38 4.96 12.67 38.60
N GLY A 39 5.76 12.59 37.56
CA GLY A 39 5.37 11.95 36.32
C GLY A 39 6.39 12.09 35.21
N MET A 40 5.93 11.90 34.01
CA MET A 40 6.74 11.99 32.81
C MET A 40 6.16 13.03 31.86
N VAL A 41 6.97 13.99 31.48
CA VAL A 41 6.65 14.94 30.41
C VAL A 41 7.26 14.46 29.10
N ARG A 42 6.49 14.52 28.02
CA ARG A 42 6.93 14.29 26.65
C ARG A 42 7.15 15.63 25.96
N LEU A 43 8.34 15.83 25.41
CA LEU A 43 8.72 17.01 24.67
C LEU A 43 8.95 16.63 23.22
N LEU A 44 8.21 17.27 22.31
CA LEU A 44 8.31 17.10 20.89
C LEU A 44 9.27 18.14 20.28
N PRO A 45 9.91 17.84 19.14
CA PRO A 45 10.87 18.76 18.52
C PRO A 45 10.21 20.06 18.02
N SER A 46 10.95 21.15 18.05
CA SER A 46 10.53 22.43 17.44
C SER A 46 10.59 22.36 15.92
N LYS A 47 11.63 21.71 15.39
CA LYS A 47 11.81 21.47 13.96
C LYS A 47 12.10 19.99 13.72
N MET A 48 11.50 19.44 12.66
CA MET A 48 11.72 18.08 12.20
C MET A 48 11.88 18.10 10.69
N ASP A 49 13.07 17.73 10.21
CA ASP A 49 13.38 17.53 8.82
C ASP A 49 13.66 16.04 8.62
N LEU A 50 12.88 15.37 7.79
CA LEU A 50 13.06 13.98 7.44
C LEU A 50 13.26 13.84 5.94
N LYS A 51 14.32 13.13 5.57
CA LYS A 51 14.58 12.73 4.18
C LYS A 51 14.71 11.22 4.12
N ALA A 52 13.89 10.59 3.29
CA ALA A 52 13.94 9.16 3.06
C ALA A 52 14.11 8.84 1.58
N THR A 53 15.04 7.94 1.28
CA THR A 53 15.24 7.41 -0.07
C THR A 53 14.94 5.92 -0.07
N LEU A 54 13.96 5.50 -0.88
CA LEU A 54 13.50 4.12 -0.96
C LEU A 54 14.05 3.45 -2.21
N THR A 55 14.66 2.28 -2.03
CA THR A 55 15.04 1.38 -3.12
C THR A 55 14.16 0.15 -3.05
N SER A 56 13.15 0.07 -3.92
CA SER A 56 12.18 -1.00 -3.91
C SER A 56 12.60 -2.20 -4.75
N GLN A 57 12.18 -3.39 -4.32
CA GLN A 57 12.32 -4.67 -5.01
C GLN A 57 10.99 -5.40 -5.00
N GLN A 58 10.71 -6.14 -6.07
CA GLN A 58 9.56 -7.03 -6.13
C GLN A 58 10.00 -8.44 -5.77
N LEU A 59 9.40 -9.01 -4.74
CA LEU A 59 9.57 -10.41 -4.38
C LEU A 59 8.37 -11.21 -4.88
N HIS A 60 8.65 -12.40 -5.43
CA HIS A 60 7.65 -13.29 -5.97
C HIS A 60 7.64 -14.60 -5.18
N ARG A 61 6.45 -15.08 -4.83
CA ARG A 61 6.25 -16.42 -4.28
C ARG A 61 5.04 -17.07 -4.95
N GLY A 62 5.30 -17.93 -5.93
CA GLY A 62 4.24 -18.45 -6.79
C GLY A 62 3.62 -17.35 -7.64
N ILE A 63 2.32 -17.16 -7.49
CA ILE A 63 1.55 -16.12 -8.21
C ILE A 63 1.51 -14.78 -7.47
N TYR A 64 1.96 -14.74 -6.21
CA TYR A 64 1.89 -13.56 -5.35
C TYR A 64 3.16 -12.73 -5.43
N GLU A 65 2.97 -11.42 -5.45
CA GLU A 65 4.02 -10.42 -5.52
C GLU A 65 3.91 -9.50 -4.30
N ALA A 66 5.05 -9.22 -3.66
CA ALA A 66 5.14 -8.24 -2.59
C ALA A 66 6.22 -7.19 -2.93
N VAL A 67 5.94 -5.92 -2.64
CA VAL A 67 6.97 -4.88 -2.70
C VAL A 67 7.66 -4.83 -1.37
N VAL A 68 8.96 -5.04 -1.39
CA VAL A 68 9.85 -4.78 -0.27
C VAL A 68 10.81 -3.66 -0.65
N TYR A 69 11.37 -2.99 0.35
CA TYR A 69 12.30 -1.90 0.11
C TYR A 69 13.36 -1.81 1.18
N ASN A 70 14.49 -1.23 0.80
CA ASN A 70 15.47 -0.65 1.69
C ASN A 70 15.28 0.86 1.69
N SER A 71 15.39 1.50 2.85
CA SER A 71 15.29 2.94 2.98
C SER A 71 16.49 3.52 3.72
N ASP A 72 17.12 4.53 3.16
CA ASP A 72 18.08 5.37 3.84
C ASP A 72 17.32 6.61 4.34
N VAL A 73 17.31 6.80 5.67
CA VAL A 73 16.56 7.85 6.33
C VAL A 73 17.48 8.74 7.12
N THR A 74 17.37 10.05 6.92
CA THR A 74 18.01 11.07 7.73
C THR A 74 16.95 11.89 8.43
N LEU A 75 17.06 12.03 9.74
CA LEU A 75 16.13 12.73 10.59
C LEU A 75 16.90 13.77 11.43
N GLU A 76 16.62 15.04 11.19
CA GLU A 76 17.32 16.19 11.79
C GLU A 76 16.33 17.22 12.31
N GLY A 77 16.81 18.06 13.21
CA GLY A 77 16.01 19.16 13.72
C GLY A 77 16.54 19.75 15.02
N ASP A 78 15.63 20.33 15.79
CA ASP A 78 15.95 20.90 17.10
C ASP A 78 14.81 20.76 18.11
N PHE A 79 15.17 20.74 19.38
CA PHE A 79 14.27 20.86 20.52
C PHE A 79 14.42 22.22 21.20
N SER A 80 13.32 22.71 21.79
CA SER A 80 13.29 23.88 22.66
C SER A 80 12.53 23.57 23.93
N TYR A 81 12.95 24.13 25.07
CA TYR A 81 12.24 23.99 26.34
C TYR A 81 11.03 24.93 26.48
N GLU A 82 10.84 25.84 25.56
CA GLU A 82 9.75 26.82 25.60
C GLU A 82 8.36 26.19 25.84
N PRO A 83 8.00 25.03 25.22
CA PRO A 83 6.73 24.39 25.47
C PRO A 83 6.54 23.88 26.90
N LEU A 84 7.62 23.61 27.67
CA LEU A 84 7.56 23.13 29.03
C LEU A 84 6.97 24.21 29.98
N ALA A 85 7.19 25.49 29.70
CA ALA A 85 6.67 26.61 30.50
C ALA A 85 5.13 26.63 30.52
N LYS A 86 4.47 26.07 29.48
CA LYS A 86 3.00 26.02 29.41
C LYS A 86 2.38 24.96 30.31
N LEU A 87 3.16 24.03 30.83
CA LEU A 87 2.67 22.94 31.68
C LEU A 87 2.49 23.36 33.16
N GLY A 88 2.98 24.55 33.56
CA GLY A 88 2.88 25.02 34.94
C GLY A 88 3.73 24.23 35.92
N ILE A 89 4.70 23.43 35.45
CA ILE A 89 5.65 22.68 36.27
C ILE A 89 6.90 23.53 36.44
N PRO A 90 7.36 23.78 37.68
CA PRO A 90 8.60 24.54 37.91
C PRO A 90 9.80 23.85 37.26
N LEU A 91 10.70 24.63 36.63
CA LEU A 91 11.89 24.07 35.97
C LEU A 91 12.77 23.25 36.94
N SER A 92 12.78 23.61 38.24
CA SER A 92 13.51 22.86 39.28
C SER A 92 12.95 21.48 39.58
N ALA A 93 11.72 21.18 39.16
CA ALA A 93 11.12 19.85 39.34
C ALA A 93 11.50 18.87 38.25
N TYR A 94 11.98 19.34 37.09
CA TYR A 94 12.39 18.47 35.99
C TYR A 94 13.73 17.80 36.28
N ARG A 95 13.81 16.50 36.00
CA ARG A 95 15.02 15.69 36.14
C ARG A 95 15.70 15.54 34.77
N PHE A 96 16.35 16.64 34.33
CA PHE A 96 17.09 16.67 33.06
C PHE A 96 18.23 15.66 33.00
N ASP A 97 18.74 15.22 34.15
CA ASP A 97 19.76 14.19 34.33
C ASP A 97 19.24 12.77 34.09
N LYS A 98 17.92 12.58 34.12
CA LYS A 98 17.25 11.26 33.92
C LYS A 98 16.35 11.22 32.69
N ALA A 99 16.54 12.14 31.78
CA ALA A 99 15.80 12.18 30.56
C ALA A 99 16.21 11.03 29.62
N TYR A 100 15.33 10.67 28.71
CA TYR A 100 15.65 9.75 27.62
C TYR A 100 14.99 10.21 26.32
N VAL A 101 15.62 9.87 25.20
CA VAL A 101 15.07 10.10 23.86
C VAL A 101 14.58 8.79 23.25
N THR A 102 13.46 8.82 22.57
CA THR A 102 12.90 7.67 21.86
C THR A 102 12.66 8.00 20.42
N VAL A 103 12.95 7.02 19.54
CA VAL A 103 12.59 7.01 18.12
C VAL A 103 11.75 5.78 17.86
N GLY A 104 10.51 5.95 17.43
CA GLY A 104 9.62 4.86 17.07
C GLY A 104 9.92 4.33 15.68
N ILE A 105 9.97 3.00 15.55
CA ILE A 105 10.19 2.27 14.31
C ILE A 105 9.14 1.18 14.23
N GLY A 106 8.39 1.11 13.14
CA GLY A 106 7.26 0.21 13.00
C GLY A 106 7.61 -1.26 13.23
N ASP A 107 8.70 -1.73 12.65
CA ASP A 107 9.21 -3.09 12.85
C ASP A 107 10.72 -3.07 13.05
N LEU A 108 11.17 -3.37 14.29
CA LEU A 108 12.60 -3.39 14.65
C LEU A 108 13.40 -4.46 13.90
N ARG A 109 12.76 -5.51 13.39
CA ARG A 109 13.43 -6.54 12.58
C ARG A 109 13.98 -5.96 11.27
N GLY A 110 13.41 -4.85 10.82
CA GLY A 110 13.85 -4.12 9.63
C GLY A 110 15.04 -3.19 9.86
N VAL A 111 15.48 -2.96 11.08
CA VAL A 111 16.63 -2.10 11.35
C VAL A 111 17.91 -2.80 10.91
N GLU A 112 18.55 -2.32 9.83
CA GLU A 112 19.85 -2.81 9.39
C GLU A 112 20.98 -2.04 10.05
N GLU A 113 20.84 -0.73 10.14
CA GLU A 113 21.81 0.18 10.72
C GLU A 113 21.11 1.40 11.30
N ILE A 114 21.55 1.84 12.46
CA ILE A 114 21.14 3.11 13.05
C ILE A 114 22.35 3.77 13.67
N SER A 115 22.57 5.05 13.33
CA SER A 115 23.66 5.81 13.95
C SER A 115 23.31 6.17 15.39
N PRO A 116 24.31 6.43 16.25
CA PRO A 116 24.05 7.16 17.49
C PRO A 116 23.27 8.43 17.20
N ILE A 117 22.35 8.81 18.07
CA ILE A 117 21.69 10.11 17.94
C ILE A 117 22.63 11.21 18.43
N ASP A 118 22.94 12.16 17.56
CA ASP A 118 23.59 13.40 17.94
C ASP A 118 22.57 14.29 18.64
N LEU A 119 22.85 14.73 19.84
CA LEU A 119 21.98 15.63 20.59
C LEU A 119 22.80 16.74 21.23
N GLY A 120 22.72 17.94 20.65
CA GLY A 120 23.60 19.04 20.99
C GLY A 120 25.07 18.71 20.65
N SER A 121 25.92 18.62 21.68
CA SER A 121 27.33 18.29 21.54
C SER A 121 27.68 16.84 21.86
N GLN A 122 26.70 16.00 22.18
CA GLN A 122 26.90 14.61 22.63
C GLN A 122 26.23 13.64 21.70
N LYS A 123 26.80 12.42 21.68
CA LYS A 123 26.26 11.29 20.92
C LYS A 123 25.78 10.22 21.88
N TYR A 124 24.61 9.66 21.60
CA TYR A 124 24.00 8.64 22.45
C TYR A 124 23.62 7.43 21.59
N GLU A 125 24.06 6.25 22.01
CA GLU A 125 23.68 4.98 21.38
C GLU A 125 22.20 4.70 21.63
N LEU A 126 21.51 4.31 20.57
CA LEU A 126 20.09 3.93 20.61
C LEU A 126 19.97 2.42 20.75
N GLU A 127 19.25 1.97 21.78
CA GLU A 127 18.98 0.55 22.04
C GLU A 127 17.51 0.23 21.87
N GLY A 128 17.21 -0.97 21.35
CA GLY A 128 15.84 -1.46 21.24
C GLY A 128 15.19 -1.62 22.61
N THR A 129 13.96 -1.15 22.76
CA THR A 129 13.23 -1.25 24.02
C THR A 129 11.76 -1.58 23.77
N ASN A 130 11.16 -2.26 24.75
CA ASN A 130 9.72 -2.50 24.78
C ASN A 130 8.94 -1.34 25.48
N ASN A 131 9.59 -0.20 25.71
CA ASN A 131 8.95 0.97 26.32
C ASN A 131 8.04 1.68 25.31
N VAL A 132 6.92 1.06 25.04
CA VAL A 132 5.97 1.39 23.99
C VAL A 132 5.07 2.58 24.32
N GLN A 133 5.09 3.07 25.57
CA GLN A 133 4.18 4.10 26.11
C GLN A 133 4.16 5.44 25.34
N VAL A 134 5.13 5.67 24.46
CA VAL A 134 5.18 6.88 23.62
C VAL A 134 4.37 6.70 22.35
N TYR A 135 4.21 5.47 21.85
CA TYR A 135 3.68 5.15 20.53
C TYR A 135 2.52 4.15 20.53
N THR A 136 2.12 3.59 21.68
CA THR A 136 0.94 2.73 21.82
C THR A 136 0.12 3.12 23.05
N SER A 137 -1.19 2.92 22.96
CA SER A 137 -2.12 3.12 24.09
C SER A 137 -2.11 1.89 24.99
N GLU A 138 -1.93 2.07 26.32
CA GLU A 138 -1.93 0.97 27.32
C GLU A 138 -3.30 0.29 27.51
N ASN A 139 -4.38 0.77 26.87
CA ASN A 139 -5.76 0.35 27.19
C ASN A 139 -6.44 -0.45 26.11
N ASP A 140 -5.74 -1.00 25.11
CA ASP A 140 -6.40 -1.70 24.01
C ASP A 140 -6.16 -3.21 24.06
N ASP A 141 -6.67 -3.86 25.15
CA ASP A 141 -6.84 -5.34 25.21
C ASP A 141 -7.84 -5.87 24.15
N ASN A 142 -8.48 -4.99 23.38
CA ASN A 142 -9.46 -5.33 22.34
C ASN A 142 -8.98 -5.06 20.90
N TYR A 143 -7.76 -4.60 20.70
CA TYR A 143 -7.23 -4.48 19.35
C TYR A 143 -6.71 -5.84 18.86
N HIS A 144 -7.64 -6.75 18.58
CA HIS A 144 -7.37 -7.82 17.64
C HIS A 144 -7.06 -7.17 16.30
N SER A 145 -5.77 -6.99 16.06
CA SER A 145 -5.19 -6.49 14.85
C SER A 145 -5.73 -7.25 13.64
N HIS A 146 -6.67 -6.66 12.95
CA HIS A 146 -6.72 -6.84 11.52
C HIS A 146 -5.63 -5.94 10.91
N ASP A 147 -4.48 -6.53 10.64
CA ASP A 147 -3.49 -6.30 9.59
C ASP A 147 -2.89 -4.90 9.32
N ASP A 148 -3.23 -3.82 10.02
CA ASP A 148 -2.80 -2.49 9.58
C ASP A 148 -2.01 -1.64 10.60
N THR A 149 -1.77 -2.14 11.82
CA THR A 149 -0.91 -1.43 12.79
C THR A 149 0.53 -1.92 12.68
N PRO A 150 1.49 -1.02 12.33
CA PRO A 150 2.91 -1.36 12.37
C PRO A 150 3.28 -1.85 13.78
N GLY A 151 4.03 -2.92 13.87
CA GLY A 151 4.54 -3.45 15.14
C GLY A 151 5.17 -2.33 15.98
N SER A 152 4.90 -2.35 17.27
CA SER A 152 5.28 -1.30 18.21
C SER A 152 6.73 -1.45 18.68
N GLY A 153 7.69 -1.16 17.80
CA GLY A 153 9.10 -1.09 18.17
C GLY A 153 9.54 0.33 18.51
N CYS A 154 10.42 0.51 19.46
CA CYS A 154 11.13 1.78 19.63
C CYS A 154 12.58 1.59 20.02
N MET A 155 13.40 2.56 19.61
CA MET A 155 14.79 2.70 20.02
C MET A 155 14.89 3.82 21.04
N GLN A 156 15.66 3.60 22.11
CA GLN A 156 15.78 4.55 23.23
C GLN A 156 17.23 4.77 23.60
N ALA A 157 17.55 5.99 24.03
CA ALA A 157 18.81 6.31 24.68
C ALA A 157 18.56 7.14 25.91
N ASN A 158 19.27 6.83 27.00
CA ASN A 158 19.30 7.71 28.18
C ASN A 158 20.20 8.90 27.89
N ILE A 159 19.71 10.11 28.16
CA ILE A 159 20.38 11.35 27.80
C ILE A 159 20.49 12.26 29.03
N VAL A 160 21.50 13.12 29.03
CA VAL A 160 21.62 14.21 29.98
C VAL A 160 21.39 15.51 29.23
N LEU A 161 20.31 16.18 29.57
CA LEU A 161 19.96 17.44 28.94
C LEU A 161 20.62 18.61 29.69
N PRO A 162 21.10 19.64 28.95
CA PRO A 162 21.59 20.86 29.58
C PRO A 162 20.44 21.54 30.39
N SER A 163 20.80 22.23 31.49
CA SER A 163 19.81 22.98 32.26
C SER A 163 19.18 24.11 31.42
N ALA A 164 17.99 24.54 31.83
CA ALA A 164 16.95 25.23 31.05
C ALA A 164 17.27 26.52 30.30
N ASP A 165 18.47 27.06 30.42
CA ASP A 165 18.87 28.31 29.71
C ASP A 165 19.40 28.10 28.30
N SER A 166 19.45 26.85 27.82
CA SER A 166 19.92 26.54 26.46
C SER A 166 18.85 26.82 25.44
N ALA A 167 19.15 27.65 24.47
CA ALA A 167 18.19 28.14 23.49
C ALA A 167 17.60 27.03 22.63
N LYS A 168 18.42 26.14 22.09
CA LYS A 168 18.01 25.05 21.20
C LYS A 168 18.98 23.88 21.27
N ILE A 169 18.45 22.68 21.21
CA ILE A 169 19.23 21.45 21.20
C ILE A 169 19.03 20.79 19.83
N ALA A 170 20.03 20.91 18.97
CA ALA A 170 19.99 20.25 17.66
C ALA A 170 20.08 18.74 17.81
N TYR A 171 19.41 18.00 16.94
CA TYR A 171 19.53 16.54 16.86
C TYR A 171 19.71 16.08 15.42
N SER A 172 20.41 14.95 15.25
CA SER A 172 20.54 14.25 13.99
C SER A 172 20.68 12.75 14.24
N VAL A 173 19.98 11.96 13.45
CA VAL A 173 20.11 10.49 13.42
C VAL A 173 19.92 10.00 11.99
N THR A 174 20.74 9.03 11.58
CA THR A 174 20.59 8.33 10.31
C THR A 174 20.26 6.88 10.54
N MET A 175 19.42 6.31 9.68
CA MET A 175 19.03 4.92 9.80
C MET A 175 18.84 4.27 8.43
N ARG A 176 19.20 3.01 8.33
CA ARG A 176 18.88 2.14 7.20
C ARG A 176 17.88 1.11 7.64
N LEU A 177 16.69 1.14 7.00
CA LEU A 177 15.56 0.30 7.37
C LEU A 177 15.10 -0.53 6.18
N ARG A 178 14.81 -1.81 6.45
CA ARG A 178 14.01 -2.63 5.54
C ARG A 178 12.54 -2.51 5.88
N GLY A 179 11.69 -2.58 4.86
CA GLY A 179 10.26 -2.58 5.05
C GLY A 179 9.53 -3.20 3.87
N SER A 180 8.23 -3.37 4.03
CA SER A 180 7.35 -3.87 2.98
C SER A 180 6.08 -3.03 2.87
N GLY A 181 5.55 -2.93 1.67
CA GLY A 181 4.25 -2.32 1.38
C GLY A 181 4.18 -0.80 1.58
N SER A 182 4.57 -0.27 2.75
CA SER A 182 4.46 1.17 3.01
C SER A 182 5.53 1.72 3.94
N LEU A 183 5.80 3.02 3.78
CA LEU A 183 6.57 3.83 4.73
C LEU A 183 5.70 4.98 5.23
N GLY A 184 5.53 5.05 6.55
CA GLY A 184 4.84 6.13 7.25
C GLY A 184 5.80 6.99 8.06
N VAL A 185 5.43 8.26 8.27
CA VAL A 185 6.16 9.21 9.12
C VAL A 185 5.16 10.04 9.92
N THR A 186 5.36 10.15 11.24
CA THR A 186 4.54 11.03 12.08
C THR A 186 5.15 12.43 12.16
N PRO A 187 4.41 13.50 11.83
CA PRO A 187 4.91 14.86 11.86
C PRO A 187 4.88 15.45 13.29
N VAL A 188 5.82 15.04 14.15
CA VAL A 188 5.85 15.44 15.57
C VAL A 188 6.43 16.84 15.82
N GLY A 189 7.17 17.42 14.88
CA GLY A 189 7.75 18.75 15.00
C GLY A 189 6.70 19.86 15.10
N HIS A 190 7.05 21.00 15.70
CA HIS A 190 6.25 22.22 15.57
C HIS A 190 6.20 22.65 14.10
N ARG A 191 7.33 22.54 13.40
CA ARG A 191 7.46 22.64 11.96
C ARG A 191 8.07 21.34 11.43
N ASN A 192 7.45 20.78 10.39
CA ASN A 192 7.89 19.53 9.78
C ASN A 192 8.13 19.74 8.29
N GLU A 193 9.27 19.27 7.81
CA GLU A 193 9.61 19.12 6.40
C GLU A 193 9.94 17.64 6.17
N ILE A 194 9.11 16.96 5.40
CA ILE A 194 9.25 15.53 5.13
C ILE A 194 9.40 15.36 3.62
N GLU A 195 10.46 14.74 3.19
CA GLU A 195 10.70 14.40 1.79
C GLU A 195 10.93 12.90 1.65
N ILE A 196 10.12 12.24 0.82
CA ILE A 196 10.25 10.82 0.52
C ILE A 196 10.43 10.66 -0.99
N LYS A 197 11.53 10.02 -1.38
CA LYS A 197 11.87 9.68 -2.76
C LYS A 197 11.96 8.17 -2.90
N GLY A 198 11.58 7.63 -4.04
CA GLY A 198 11.73 6.20 -4.25
C GLY A 198 11.41 5.74 -5.65
N GLN A 199 11.72 4.47 -5.88
CA GLN A 199 11.39 3.78 -7.12
C GLN A 199 10.07 3.04 -6.94
N CYS A 200 9.01 3.52 -7.57
CA CYS A 200 7.70 2.88 -7.58
C CYS A 200 6.87 3.39 -8.76
N LYS A 201 6.27 2.47 -9.51
CA LYS A 201 5.43 2.82 -10.68
C LYS A 201 4.10 3.46 -10.31
N SER A 202 3.57 3.10 -9.15
CA SER A 202 2.25 3.54 -8.71
C SER A 202 2.24 3.81 -7.21
N PRO A 203 2.92 4.89 -6.75
CA PRO A 203 2.88 5.27 -5.34
C PRO A 203 1.48 5.76 -4.99
N SER A 204 0.97 5.36 -3.82
CA SER A 204 -0.27 5.88 -3.27
C SER A 204 0.02 6.65 -1.98
N PHE A 205 -0.44 7.88 -1.92
CA PHE A 205 -0.24 8.75 -0.77
C PHE A 205 -1.47 8.71 0.12
N LYS A 206 -1.29 8.26 1.36
CA LYS A 206 -2.34 8.06 2.36
C LYS A 206 -1.99 8.77 3.67
N GLY A 207 -2.81 8.55 4.69
CA GLY A 207 -2.66 9.16 6.01
C GLY A 207 -3.47 10.44 6.16
N MET A 208 -3.22 11.17 7.24
CA MET A 208 -4.01 12.36 7.58
C MET A 208 -3.76 13.52 6.61
N PHE A 209 -2.57 13.60 6.01
CA PHE A 209 -2.15 14.70 5.16
C PHE A 209 -1.65 14.20 3.81
N LEU A 210 -2.15 14.76 2.74
CA LEU A 210 -1.62 14.55 1.40
C LEU A 210 -0.35 15.39 1.20
N PRO A 211 0.56 14.97 0.28
CA PRO A 211 1.78 15.71 0.01
C PRO A 211 1.48 17.13 -0.52
N SER A 212 2.27 18.11 -0.03
CA SER A 212 2.21 19.50 -0.50
C SER A 212 2.69 19.62 -1.95
N THR A 213 3.71 18.84 -2.30
CA THR A 213 4.22 18.69 -3.67
C THR A 213 4.47 17.23 -3.96
N ARG A 214 4.16 16.80 -5.18
CA ARG A 214 4.43 15.44 -5.66
C ARG A 214 4.82 15.45 -7.12
N GLU A 215 5.86 14.71 -7.43
CA GLU A 215 6.28 14.41 -8.78
C GLU A 215 6.30 12.89 -8.92
N VAL A 216 5.55 12.35 -9.87
CA VAL A 216 5.50 10.92 -10.15
C VAL A 216 5.97 10.73 -11.58
N GLY A 217 7.16 10.15 -11.72
CA GLY A 217 7.74 9.76 -13.00
C GLY A 217 7.21 8.41 -13.47
N LYS A 218 7.91 7.79 -14.41
CA LYS A 218 7.53 6.48 -14.96
C LYS A 218 7.82 5.34 -13.97
N ASP A 219 8.94 5.41 -13.27
CA ASP A 219 9.43 4.36 -12.36
C ASP A 219 9.90 4.92 -11.01
N ASP A 220 9.81 6.22 -10.80
CA ASP A 220 10.24 6.94 -9.61
C ASP A 220 9.21 7.97 -9.13
N PHE A 221 9.34 8.40 -7.89
CA PHE A 221 8.54 9.45 -7.33
C PHE A 221 9.32 10.29 -6.32
N THR A 222 8.89 11.54 -6.16
CA THR A 222 9.29 12.43 -5.06
C THR A 222 8.04 13.06 -4.47
N ALA A 223 7.89 12.97 -3.16
CA ALA A 223 6.78 13.58 -2.44
C ALA A 223 7.30 14.36 -1.23
N SER A 224 6.75 15.55 -1.01
CA SER A 224 7.16 16.42 0.09
C SER A 224 5.95 16.93 0.85
N TRP A 225 6.08 16.99 2.17
CA TRP A 225 5.08 17.55 3.09
C TRP A 225 5.73 18.67 3.90
N THR A 226 5.02 19.80 3.97
CA THR A 226 5.35 20.92 4.86
C THR A 226 4.17 21.11 5.81
N LEU A 227 4.36 20.74 7.09
CA LEU A 227 3.28 20.68 8.07
C LEU A 227 3.69 21.45 9.34
N ASN A 228 2.73 22.15 9.92
CA ASN A 228 2.91 22.90 11.16
C ASN A 228 2.09 22.27 12.29
N SER A 229 2.43 22.60 13.54
CA SER A 229 1.69 22.14 14.74
C SER A 229 0.21 22.52 14.74
N THR A 230 -0.19 23.55 13.97
CA THR A 230 -1.60 23.95 13.80
C THR A 230 -2.43 22.94 13.00
N ASN A 231 -1.78 22.03 12.27
CA ASN A 231 -2.44 20.99 11.49
C ASN A 231 -2.80 19.75 12.31
N ARG A 232 -2.44 19.68 13.59
CA ARG A 232 -2.60 18.48 14.45
C ARG A 232 -3.21 18.80 15.81
N ASN A 233 -3.75 17.77 16.48
CA ASN A 233 -4.56 17.92 17.71
C ASN A 233 -3.80 17.66 19.03
N TYR A 234 -2.46 17.64 19.02
CA TYR A 234 -1.68 17.42 20.23
C TYR A 234 -0.63 18.52 20.44
N PRO A 235 -0.36 18.90 21.71
CA PRO A 235 0.55 19.98 22.03
C PRO A 235 2.01 19.54 21.87
N GLN A 236 2.93 20.53 21.91
CA GLN A 236 4.37 20.31 21.74
C GLN A 236 5.03 19.74 23.01
N ALA A 237 4.40 19.90 24.16
CA ALA A 237 4.76 19.23 25.40
C ALA A 237 3.50 18.80 26.15
N PHE A 238 3.52 17.60 26.74
CA PHE A 238 2.37 17.04 27.46
C PHE A 238 2.82 16.04 28.54
N VAL A 239 1.95 15.81 29.51
CA VAL A 239 2.11 14.77 30.53
C VAL A 239 1.34 13.52 30.09
N GLY A 240 1.91 12.36 30.30
CA GLY A 240 1.31 11.09 29.94
C GLY A 240 1.53 10.68 28.47
N SER A 241 0.58 9.94 27.89
CA SER A 241 0.66 9.43 26.50
C SER A 241 -0.31 10.13 25.56
N ARG A 242 0.13 10.38 24.34
CA ARG A 242 -0.66 10.83 23.19
C ARG A 242 -0.35 9.99 21.96
N ALA A 243 0.02 8.74 22.20
CA ALA A 243 0.49 7.84 21.16
C ALA A 243 -0.53 7.69 20.00
N GLU A 244 -1.81 7.52 20.33
CA GLU A 244 -2.88 7.37 19.34
C GLU A 244 -3.03 8.61 18.44
N ASP A 245 -3.03 9.81 19.03
CA ASP A 245 -3.13 11.07 18.28
C ASP A 245 -1.91 11.27 17.37
N ILE A 246 -0.71 10.90 17.86
CA ILE A 246 0.53 10.98 17.11
C ILE A 246 0.50 10.01 15.94
N CYS A 247 0.17 8.74 16.15
CA CYS A 247 0.10 7.73 15.09
C CYS A 247 -0.96 8.05 14.04
N LYS A 248 -2.13 8.55 14.43
CA LYS A 248 -3.18 8.99 13.52
C LYS A 248 -2.77 10.15 12.62
N SER A 249 -1.79 10.97 13.03
CA SER A 249 -1.29 12.10 12.24
C SER A 249 -0.31 11.70 11.13
N ALA A 250 0.01 10.41 10.99
CA ALA A 250 1.01 9.93 10.04
C ALA A 250 0.69 10.30 8.60
N VAL A 251 1.74 10.66 7.85
CA VAL A 251 1.76 10.65 6.38
C VAL A 251 2.31 9.31 5.93
N VAL A 252 1.71 8.71 4.89
CA VAL A 252 2.05 7.36 4.46
C VAL A 252 2.21 7.31 2.95
N VAL A 253 3.27 6.67 2.50
CA VAL A 253 3.49 6.30 1.11
C VAL A 253 3.33 4.79 0.98
N ASP A 254 2.28 4.34 0.29
CA ASP A 254 2.12 2.95 -0.09
C ASP A 254 2.81 2.69 -1.42
N LEU A 255 3.63 1.65 -1.45
CA LEU A 255 4.31 1.15 -2.63
C LEU A 255 3.44 0.05 -3.25
N LEU A 256 2.48 0.45 -4.06
CA LEU A 256 1.56 -0.48 -4.70
C LEU A 256 2.19 -1.11 -5.95
N ILE A 257 2.08 -2.42 -6.05
CA ILE A 257 2.19 -3.08 -7.36
C ILE A 257 0.82 -2.95 -8.02
N PRO A 258 0.73 -2.41 -9.24
CA PRO A 258 -0.48 -2.58 -10.02
C PRO A 258 -0.70 -4.09 -10.21
N VAL A 259 -1.67 -4.67 -9.52
CA VAL A 259 -2.01 -6.11 -9.61
C VAL A 259 -2.76 -6.36 -10.92
N ASP A 260 -2.09 -6.05 -12.04
CA ASP A 260 -2.67 -6.11 -13.38
C ASP A 260 -3.11 -7.51 -13.79
N ARG A 261 -2.39 -8.55 -13.35
CA ARG A 261 -2.64 -9.91 -13.80
C ARG A 261 -3.88 -10.52 -13.17
N TYR A 262 -3.97 -10.45 -11.84
CA TYR A 262 -5.08 -11.04 -11.09
C TYR A 262 -6.40 -10.31 -11.33
N GLN A 263 -6.37 -8.96 -11.36
CA GLN A 263 -7.56 -8.16 -11.65
C GLN A 263 -8.11 -8.43 -13.04
N LYS A 264 -7.25 -8.59 -14.06
CA LYS A 264 -7.69 -8.94 -15.43
C LYS A 264 -8.30 -10.33 -15.51
N THR A 265 -7.72 -11.29 -14.78
CA THR A 265 -8.26 -12.65 -14.69
C THR A 265 -9.59 -12.70 -13.94
N ASP A 266 -9.70 -12.00 -12.79
CA ASP A 266 -10.94 -11.88 -12.02
C ASP A 266 -12.05 -11.19 -12.84
N ARG A 267 -11.71 -10.11 -13.55
CA ARG A 267 -12.63 -9.47 -14.52
C ARG A 267 -13.04 -10.41 -15.63
N ALA A 268 -12.12 -11.21 -16.19
CA ALA A 268 -12.45 -12.18 -17.23
C ALA A 268 -13.48 -13.19 -16.75
N VAL A 269 -13.36 -13.68 -15.51
CA VAL A 269 -14.34 -14.60 -14.90
C VAL A 269 -15.67 -13.88 -14.64
N LYS A 270 -15.65 -12.65 -14.13
CA LYS A 270 -16.88 -11.85 -13.89
C LYS A 270 -17.65 -11.55 -15.18
N TYR A 271 -16.94 -11.32 -16.29
CA TYR A 271 -17.56 -11.10 -17.59
C TYR A 271 -17.80 -12.39 -18.38
N ALA A 272 -17.54 -13.58 -17.82
CA ALA A 272 -17.74 -14.86 -18.49
C ALA A 272 -19.16 -15.04 -19.02
N ILE A 273 -20.16 -14.59 -18.25
CA ILE A 273 -21.57 -14.69 -18.65
C ILE A 273 -21.85 -13.95 -19.97
N VAL A 274 -21.20 -12.81 -20.19
CA VAL A 274 -21.33 -12.01 -21.41
C VAL A 274 -20.75 -12.76 -22.62
N VAL A 275 -19.55 -13.36 -22.45
CA VAL A 275 -18.90 -14.16 -23.50
C VAL A 275 -19.76 -15.35 -23.89
N ILE A 276 -20.26 -16.09 -22.90
CA ILE A 276 -21.11 -17.26 -23.06
C ILE A 276 -22.40 -16.87 -23.82
N LEU A 277 -23.06 -15.82 -23.36
CA LEU A 277 -24.33 -15.36 -23.93
C LEU A 277 -24.15 -14.87 -25.36
N LEU A 278 -23.14 -14.05 -25.66
CA LEU A 278 -22.85 -13.56 -27.01
C LEU A 278 -22.49 -14.71 -27.96
N THR A 279 -21.73 -15.71 -27.49
CA THR A 279 -21.37 -16.87 -28.33
C THR A 279 -22.60 -17.71 -28.68
N PHE A 280 -23.50 -17.97 -27.72
CA PHE A 280 -24.74 -18.71 -27.99
C PHE A 280 -25.71 -17.95 -28.89
N ILE A 281 -25.87 -16.61 -28.66
CA ILE A 281 -26.67 -15.75 -29.54
C ILE A 281 -26.13 -15.80 -31.00
N SER A 282 -24.80 -15.76 -31.15
CA SER A 282 -24.18 -15.82 -32.48
C SER A 282 -24.47 -17.13 -33.23
N ILE A 283 -24.48 -18.25 -32.51
CA ILE A 283 -24.81 -19.56 -33.08
C ILE A 283 -26.31 -19.66 -33.39
N LEU A 284 -27.17 -19.19 -32.50
CA LEU A 284 -28.60 -19.10 -32.70
C LEU A 284 -28.95 -18.25 -33.93
N PHE A 285 -28.28 -17.10 -34.07
CA PHE A 285 -28.46 -16.23 -35.23
C PHE A 285 -28.06 -16.90 -36.54
N ALA A 286 -26.94 -17.65 -36.51
CA ALA A 286 -26.50 -18.45 -37.67
C ALA A 286 -27.53 -19.54 -38.01
N GLU A 287 -28.11 -20.24 -37.04
CA GLU A 287 -29.16 -21.23 -37.22
C GLU A 287 -30.41 -20.64 -37.90
N VAL A 288 -30.89 -19.48 -37.38
CA VAL A 288 -32.08 -18.80 -37.94
C VAL A 288 -31.84 -18.31 -39.39
N MET A 289 -30.67 -17.67 -39.65
CA MET A 289 -30.32 -17.17 -40.99
C MET A 289 -30.21 -18.29 -42.04
N LEU A 290 -29.65 -19.41 -41.64
CA LEU A 290 -29.37 -20.53 -42.57
C LEU A 290 -30.58 -21.48 -42.70
N ARG A 291 -31.61 -21.32 -41.88
CA ARG A 291 -32.76 -22.22 -41.77
C ARG A 291 -32.32 -23.70 -41.62
N HIS A 292 -31.20 -23.95 -41.02
CA HIS A 292 -30.64 -25.27 -40.79
C HIS A 292 -30.71 -25.59 -39.29
N PRO A 293 -31.57 -26.52 -38.86
CA PRO A 293 -31.74 -26.83 -37.46
C PRO A 293 -30.43 -27.41 -36.88
N ILE A 294 -29.89 -26.78 -35.85
CA ILE A 294 -28.69 -27.23 -35.11
C ILE A 294 -29.17 -28.12 -33.96
N ASN A 295 -28.57 -29.29 -33.83
CA ASN A 295 -28.95 -30.25 -32.79
C ASN A 295 -28.56 -29.68 -31.38
N LEU A 296 -29.40 -29.94 -30.38
CA LEU A 296 -29.15 -29.55 -28.97
C LEU A 296 -27.77 -30.01 -28.49
N LEU A 297 -27.29 -31.17 -28.92
CA LEU A 297 -25.96 -31.67 -28.60
C LEU A 297 -24.83 -30.72 -29.07
N SER A 298 -25.03 -30.01 -30.20
CA SER A 298 -24.07 -29.04 -30.69
C SER A 298 -23.91 -27.82 -29.78
N TYR A 299 -25.02 -27.32 -29.21
CA TYR A 299 -25.00 -26.27 -28.23
C TYR A 299 -24.26 -26.68 -26.94
N LEU A 300 -24.47 -27.94 -26.51
CA LEU A 300 -23.76 -28.50 -25.35
C LEU A 300 -22.25 -28.58 -25.60
N LEU A 301 -21.83 -29.03 -26.79
CA LEU A 301 -20.39 -29.09 -27.12
C LEU A 301 -19.73 -27.71 -27.24
N VAL A 302 -20.45 -26.72 -27.75
CA VAL A 302 -19.98 -25.34 -27.75
C VAL A 302 -19.85 -24.79 -26.30
N GLY A 303 -20.82 -25.10 -25.46
CA GLY A 303 -20.75 -24.76 -24.02
C GLY A 303 -19.52 -25.38 -23.37
N LEU A 304 -19.20 -26.63 -23.67
CA LEU A 304 -17.99 -27.31 -23.20
C LEU A 304 -16.70 -26.61 -23.72
N ALA A 305 -16.67 -26.16 -24.97
CA ALA A 305 -15.56 -25.40 -25.53
C ALA A 305 -15.34 -24.08 -24.79
N LEU A 306 -16.41 -23.42 -24.35
CA LEU A 306 -16.32 -22.18 -23.51
C LEU A 306 -15.76 -22.46 -22.12
N ILE A 307 -16.13 -23.58 -21.51
CA ILE A 307 -15.54 -24.01 -20.23
C ILE A 307 -14.04 -24.25 -20.39
N LEU A 308 -13.64 -24.92 -21.49
CA LEU A 308 -12.23 -25.14 -21.82
C LEU A 308 -11.48 -23.82 -22.03
N PHE A 309 -12.11 -22.81 -22.67
CA PHE A 309 -11.52 -21.48 -22.81
C PHE A 309 -11.14 -20.87 -21.47
N TYR A 310 -12.07 -20.85 -20.51
CA TYR A 310 -11.81 -20.29 -19.19
C TYR A 310 -10.81 -21.11 -18.37
N SER A 311 -10.86 -22.44 -18.48
CA SER A 311 -9.89 -23.32 -17.84
C SER A 311 -8.46 -23.08 -18.37
N LEU A 312 -8.30 -22.98 -19.70
CA LEU A 312 -7.02 -22.67 -20.33
C LEU A 312 -6.54 -21.26 -19.97
N LEU A 313 -7.44 -20.26 -20.02
CA LEU A 313 -7.10 -18.88 -19.68
C LEU A 313 -6.57 -18.78 -18.25
N LEU A 314 -7.27 -19.40 -17.28
CA LEU A 314 -6.85 -19.42 -15.87
C LEU A 314 -5.49 -20.12 -15.72
N SER A 315 -5.36 -21.34 -16.23
CA SER A 315 -4.11 -22.10 -16.08
C SER A 315 -2.91 -21.43 -16.74
N MET A 316 -3.08 -20.83 -17.93
CA MET A 316 -1.96 -20.18 -18.63
C MET A 316 -1.64 -18.81 -18.06
N SER A 317 -2.61 -18.09 -17.49
CA SER A 317 -2.37 -16.76 -16.87
C SER A 317 -1.49 -16.84 -15.62
N GLU A 318 -1.35 -18.02 -15.01
CA GLU A 318 -0.41 -18.25 -13.90
C GLU A 318 1.06 -18.27 -14.37
N HIS A 319 1.32 -18.69 -15.62
CA HIS A 319 2.68 -18.91 -16.09
C HIS A 319 3.16 -17.85 -17.08
N MET A 320 2.24 -17.14 -17.74
CA MET A 320 2.58 -16.13 -18.76
C MET A 320 1.68 -14.89 -18.65
N SER A 321 2.00 -13.84 -19.43
CA SER A 321 1.20 -12.60 -19.40
C SER A 321 -0.24 -12.86 -19.81
N PHE A 322 -1.18 -12.15 -19.16
CA PHE A 322 -2.62 -12.27 -19.45
C PHE A 322 -2.95 -12.15 -20.95
N GLY A 323 -2.31 -11.20 -21.66
CA GLY A 323 -2.54 -10.99 -23.10
C GLY A 323 -2.19 -12.20 -23.95
N LEU A 324 -1.06 -12.85 -23.70
CA LEU A 324 -0.65 -14.07 -24.40
C LEU A 324 -1.56 -15.25 -24.05
N SER A 325 -1.89 -15.43 -22.77
CA SER A 325 -2.81 -16.48 -22.30
C SER A 325 -4.19 -16.36 -22.96
N TYR A 326 -4.71 -15.12 -23.01
CA TYR A 326 -5.98 -14.84 -23.66
C TYR A 326 -5.94 -15.12 -25.16
N LEU A 327 -4.90 -14.68 -25.86
CA LEU A 327 -4.74 -14.90 -27.31
C LEU A 327 -4.72 -16.38 -27.63
N ILE A 328 -3.93 -17.19 -26.94
CA ILE A 328 -3.82 -18.63 -27.17
C ILE A 328 -5.16 -19.31 -26.88
N ALA A 329 -5.78 -19.03 -25.73
CA ALA A 329 -7.08 -19.62 -25.37
C ALA A 329 -8.17 -19.25 -26.39
N ALA A 330 -8.21 -17.99 -26.85
CA ALA A 330 -9.16 -17.52 -27.85
C ALA A 330 -8.96 -18.20 -29.20
N VAL A 331 -7.73 -18.27 -29.69
CA VAL A 331 -7.42 -18.93 -30.98
C VAL A 331 -7.79 -20.41 -30.94
N MET A 332 -7.45 -21.13 -29.88
CA MET A 332 -7.82 -22.54 -29.70
C MET A 332 -9.33 -22.74 -29.67
N THR A 333 -10.05 -21.93 -28.93
CA THR A 333 -11.51 -22.05 -28.80
C THR A 333 -12.24 -21.67 -30.08
N ILE A 334 -11.87 -20.56 -30.73
CA ILE A 334 -12.46 -20.15 -32.02
C ILE A 334 -12.17 -21.21 -33.07
N GLY A 335 -10.95 -21.73 -33.11
CA GLY A 335 -10.58 -22.82 -34.01
C GLY A 335 -11.43 -24.08 -33.80
N LEU A 336 -11.57 -24.51 -32.54
CA LEU A 336 -12.37 -25.67 -32.17
C LEU A 336 -13.84 -25.50 -32.58
N VAL A 337 -14.46 -24.38 -32.20
CA VAL A 337 -15.88 -24.10 -32.54
C VAL A 337 -16.07 -23.99 -34.05
N THR A 338 -15.17 -23.34 -34.79
CA THR A 338 -15.25 -23.19 -36.25
C THR A 338 -15.13 -24.52 -36.96
N LEU A 339 -14.16 -25.36 -36.58
CA LEU A 339 -13.98 -26.70 -37.14
C LEU A 339 -15.20 -27.60 -36.90
N TYR A 340 -15.72 -27.55 -35.67
CA TYR A 340 -16.93 -28.29 -35.30
C TYR A 340 -18.15 -27.84 -36.13
N MET A 341 -18.40 -26.51 -36.20
CA MET A 341 -19.54 -25.95 -36.94
C MET A 341 -19.41 -26.19 -38.46
N ARG A 342 -18.18 -26.24 -39.02
CA ARG A 342 -17.97 -26.64 -40.39
C ARG A 342 -18.46 -28.08 -40.65
N GLY A 343 -18.21 -28.98 -39.69
CA GLY A 343 -18.69 -30.38 -39.79
C GLY A 343 -20.21 -30.48 -39.72
N VAL A 344 -20.85 -29.71 -38.83
CA VAL A 344 -22.30 -29.73 -38.63
C VAL A 344 -23.06 -29.08 -39.79
N LEU A 345 -22.60 -27.92 -40.28
CA LEU A 345 -23.31 -27.14 -41.29
C LEU A 345 -22.93 -27.52 -42.75
N GLY A 346 -21.88 -28.29 -42.93
CA GLY A 346 -21.41 -28.73 -44.28
C GLY A 346 -20.97 -27.62 -45.23
N SER A 347 -20.93 -26.35 -44.76
CA SER A 347 -20.62 -25.18 -45.57
C SER A 347 -19.42 -24.42 -45.01
N THR A 348 -18.35 -24.32 -45.82
CA THR A 348 -17.14 -23.57 -45.47
C THR A 348 -17.37 -22.05 -45.37
N LYS A 349 -18.27 -21.51 -46.17
CA LYS A 349 -18.58 -20.06 -46.17
C LYS A 349 -19.26 -19.65 -44.86
N VAL A 350 -20.16 -20.48 -44.38
CA VAL A 350 -20.88 -20.23 -43.14
C VAL A 350 -19.96 -20.40 -41.94
N ALA A 351 -19.13 -21.44 -41.91
CA ALA A 351 -18.15 -21.62 -40.87
C ALA A 351 -17.15 -20.43 -40.80
N ALA A 352 -16.74 -19.90 -41.97
CA ALA A 352 -15.91 -18.69 -42.03
C ALA A 352 -16.63 -17.45 -41.46
N GLY A 353 -17.93 -17.29 -41.70
CA GLY A 353 -18.75 -16.23 -41.14
C GLY A 353 -18.82 -16.32 -39.61
N ILE A 354 -19.04 -17.52 -39.08
CA ILE A 354 -19.03 -17.76 -37.61
C ILE A 354 -17.64 -17.45 -37.02
N CYS A 355 -16.57 -17.88 -37.70
CA CYS A 355 -15.21 -17.57 -37.28
C CYS A 355 -14.96 -16.05 -37.20
N ALA A 356 -15.34 -15.32 -38.24
CA ALA A 356 -15.20 -13.86 -38.27
C ALA A 356 -16.00 -13.18 -37.14
N LEU A 357 -17.22 -13.64 -36.89
CA LEU A 357 -18.06 -13.11 -35.83
C LEU A 357 -17.47 -13.39 -34.44
N LEU A 358 -16.98 -14.60 -34.21
CA LEU A 358 -16.30 -14.93 -32.92
C LEU A 358 -15.01 -14.14 -32.76
N LEU A 359 -14.22 -13.92 -33.80
CA LEU A 359 -13.03 -13.06 -33.73
C LEU A 359 -13.38 -11.62 -33.29
N VAL A 360 -14.46 -11.05 -33.80
CA VAL A 360 -14.94 -9.73 -33.38
C VAL A 360 -15.37 -9.73 -31.94
N ILE A 361 -16.12 -10.73 -31.48
CA ILE A 361 -16.60 -10.84 -30.09
C ILE A 361 -15.42 -10.98 -29.14
N TYR A 362 -14.51 -11.92 -29.38
CA TYR A 362 -13.36 -12.16 -28.51
C TYR A 362 -12.38 -10.98 -28.54
N GLY A 363 -12.20 -10.32 -29.69
CA GLY A 363 -11.43 -9.09 -29.80
C GLY A 363 -12.02 -7.95 -28.98
N PHE A 364 -13.34 -7.74 -29.04
CA PHE A 364 -14.06 -6.75 -28.26
C PHE A 364 -13.91 -7.02 -26.76
N ILE A 365 -14.06 -8.27 -26.31
CA ILE A 365 -13.91 -8.66 -24.92
C ILE A 365 -12.48 -8.44 -24.44
N PHE A 366 -11.48 -8.73 -25.27
CA PHE A 366 -10.08 -8.45 -24.95
C PHE A 366 -9.84 -6.95 -24.68
N VAL A 367 -10.38 -6.09 -25.54
CA VAL A 367 -10.30 -4.62 -25.35
C VAL A 367 -10.99 -4.23 -24.05
N LEU A 368 -12.18 -4.76 -23.78
CA LEU A 368 -12.95 -4.48 -22.56
C LEU A 368 -12.20 -4.89 -21.28
N LEU A 369 -11.53 -6.05 -21.30
CA LEU A 369 -10.72 -6.53 -20.18
C LEU A 369 -9.42 -5.75 -19.99
N SER A 370 -8.89 -5.15 -21.06
CA SER A 370 -7.65 -4.37 -21.05
C SER A 370 -7.83 -2.94 -20.60
N LEU A 371 -9.05 -2.38 -20.67
CA LEU A 371 -9.37 -1.03 -20.26
C LEU A 371 -9.62 -0.97 -18.75
N GLU A 372 -8.78 -0.22 -18.00
CA GLU A 372 -8.89 -0.12 -16.55
C GLU A 372 -10.01 0.82 -16.08
N THR A 373 -10.12 2.00 -16.69
CA THR A 373 -10.97 3.08 -16.19
C THR A 373 -12.34 3.16 -16.88
N TYR A 374 -12.46 2.70 -18.13
CA TYR A 374 -13.64 2.85 -18.97
C TYR A 374 -14.34 1.55 -19.33
N ALA A 375 -14.04 0.45 -18.63
CA ALA A 375 -14.58 -0.87 -18.95
C ALA A 375 -16.11 -0.92 -18.95
N LEU A 376 -16.77 -0.27 -17.98
CA LEU A 376 -18.24 -0.18 -17.89
C LEU A 376 -18.83 0.64 -19.03
N LEU A 377 -18.22 1.76 -19.37
CA LEU A 377 -18.69 2.66 -20.43
C LEU A 377 -18.53 2.01 -21.81
N THR A 378 -17.37 1.39 -22.07
CA THR A 378 -17.09 0.70 -23.33
C THR A 378 -17.96 -0.57 -23.46
N GLY A 379 -18.19 -1.29 -22.36
CA GLY A 379 -19.06 -2.45 -22.31
C GLY A 379 -20.51 -2.11 -22.62
N SER A 380 -21.05 -1.05 -22.05
CA SER A 380 -22.44 -0.60 -22.32
C SER A 380 -22.63 -0.08 -23.74
N ILE A 381 -21.68 0.70 -24.27
CA ILE A 381 -21.71 1.18 -25.66
C ILE A 381 -21.60 0.00 -26.64
N GLY A 382 -20.69 -0.95 -26.39
CA GLY A 382 -20.53 -2.12 -27.24
C GLY A 382 -21.78 -3.00 -27.27
N LEU A 383 -22.42 -3.20 -26.12
CA LEU A 383 -23.67 -3.95 -26.02
C LEU A 383 -24.82 -3.25 -26.74
N PHE A 384 -24.88 -1.92 -26.64
CA PHE A 384 -25.84 -1.11 -27.39
C PHE A 384 -25.64 -1.20 -28.90
N ILE A 385 -24.39 -1.11 -29.39
CA ILE A 385 -24.04 -1.27 -30.82
C ILE A 385 -24.39 -2.68 -31.30
N ALA A 386 -24.08 -3.71 -30.51
CA ALA A 386 -24.42 -5.09 -30.86
C ALA A 386 -25.93 -5.30 -30.96
N LEU A 387 -26.70 -4.73 -30.03
CA LEU A 387 -28.17 -4.78 -30.09
C LEU A 387 -28.72 -4.04 -31.30
N ALA A 388 -28.20 -2.84 -31.60
CA ALA A 388 -28.60 -2.05 -32.77
C ALA A 388 -28.25 -2.73 -34.10
N ALA A 389 -27.17 -3.51 -34.15
CA ALA A 389 -26.80 -4.26 -35.35
C ALA A 389 -27.67 -5.52 -35.59
N VAL A 390 -28.31 -6.02 -34.54
CA VAL A 390 -29.23 -7.19 -34.62
C VAL A 390 -30.66 -6.74 -34.90
N MET A 391 -31.06 -5.52 -34.56
CA MET A 391 -32.36 -4.95 -34.90
C MET A 391 -32.42 -4.42 -36.33
#